data_1fd2349f9e75313ddb002f0ac29d2399
#
_entry.id   1fd2349f9e75313ddb002f0ac29d2399
#
_cell.length_a   1.000
_cell.length_b   1.000
_cell.length_c   1.000
_cell.angle_alpha   90.00
_cell.angle_beta   90.00
_cell.angle_gamma   90.00
#
_symmetry.space_group_name_H-M   'P 1'
#
loop_
_entity.id
_entity.type
_entity.pdbx_description
1 polymer ?
#
loop_
_entity_poly.entity_id
_entity_poly.type
_entity_poly.pdbx_seq_one_letter_code
_entity_poly.pdbx_strand_id
1 'polypeptide(L)'
;MAIHDEQEKLASRSQEVRQPKQIAHRYRQISLWLTAGLVLAILLACRISVQCDNIIGQVVTPLCVSAIFSLVCNTAYGACWLAVAKSSPSNLAKFYLAASVLKMMAAALVFLVYVLLCDKSDIVGFTAIFMLFYVVTLVFDCIYFVRIEKKSRLS
;
A
#
# COMPACT_ATOMS: atom_id res chain seq x y z
N MET A 1 -0.40 34.21 -33.47
CA MET A 1 0.65 33.19 -33.32
C MET A 1 1.02 33.01 -31.85
N ALA A 2 1.32 34.03 -31.06
CA ALA A 2 1.68 33.90 -29.62
C ALA A 2 0.60 33.30 -28.72
N ILE A 3 -0.69 33.59 -28.95
CA ILE A 3 -1.81 33.08 -28.14
C ILE A 3 -2.02 31.59 -28.33
N HIS A 4 -1.75 31.03 -29.50
CA HIS A 4 -1.86 29.63 -29.81
C HIS A 4 -0.77 28.80 -29.09
N ASP A 5 0.46 29.33 -29.07
CA ASP A 5 1.60 28.74 -28.37
C ASP A 5 1.42 28.72 -26.84
N GLU A 6 0.76 29.75 -26.32
CA GLU A 6 0.50 29.84 -24.87
C GLU A 6 -0.62 28.89 -24.43
N GLN A 7 -1.64 28.69 -25.26
CA GLN A 7 -2.69 27.69 -25.03
C GLN A 7 -2.16 26.26 -25.12
N GLU A 8 -1.27 25.98 -26.06
CA GLU A 8 -0.64 24.68 -26.20
C GLU A 8 0.29 24.35 -25.03
N LYS A 9 1.06 25.32 -24.53
CA LYS A 9 1.86 25.18 -23.30
C LYS A 9 1.01 25.01 -22.04
N LEU A 10 -0.14 25.65 -21.94
CA LEU A 10 -1.08 25.47 -20.82
C LEU A 10 -1.77 24.12 -20.89
N ALA A 11 -2.11 23.63 -22.09
CA ALA A 11 -2.69 22.31 -22.29
C ALA A 11 -1.68 21.19 -21.95
N SER A 12 -0.42 21.32 -22.40
CA SER A 12 0.64 20.36 -22.09
C SER A 12 0.98 20.33 -20.58
N ARG A 13 1.07 21.51 -19.93
CA ARG A 13 1.22 21.61 -18.47
C ARG A 13 0.06 20.97 -17.71
N SER A 14 -1.16 21.16 -18.17
CA SER A 14 -2.35 20.58 -17.53
C SER A 14 -2.41 19.04 -17.70
N GLN A 15 -1.91 18.50 -18.80
CA GLN A 15 -1.78 17.07 -19.03
C GLN A 15 -0.66 16.46 -18.17
N GLU A 16 0.49 17.13 -18.07
CA GLU A 16 1.62 16.70 -17.24
C GLU A 16 1.27 16.62 -15.74
N VAL A 17 0.45 17.57 -15.25
CA VAL A 17 -0.05 17.57 -13.86
C VAL A 17 -1.17 16.55 -13.63
N ARG A 18 -1.93 16.15 -14.67
CA ARG A 18 -3.01 15.16 -14.55
C ARG A 18 -2.49 13.72 -14.43
N GLN A 19 -1.41 13.39 -15.11
CA GLN A 19 -0.85 12.03 -15.12
C GLN A 19 -0.49 11.50 -13.71
N PRO A 20 0.27 12.21 -12.87
CA PRO A 20 0.65 11.70 -11.55
C PRO A 20 -0.56 11.57 -10.60
N LYS A 21 -1.57 12.45 -10.70
CA LYS A 21 -2.80 12.33 -9.90
C LYS A 21 -3.61 11.08 -10.26
N GLN A 22 -3.73 10.76 -11.54
CA GLN A 22 -4.45 9.56 -12.00
C GLN A 22 -3.74 8.28 -11.57
N ILE A 23 -2.41 8.26 -11.61
CA ILE A 23 -1.59 7.14 -11.16
C ILE A 23 -1.79 6.92 -9.64
N ALA A 24 -1.72 7.96 -8.84
CA ALA A 24 -1.93 7.88 -7.39
C ALA A 24 -3.35 7.42 -7.04
N HIS A 25 -4.37 7.88 -7.77
CA HIS A 25 -5.75 7.45 -7.55
C HIS A 25 -5.95 5.98 -7.94
N ARG A 26 -5.40 5.53 -9.06
CA ARG A 26 -5.43 4.12 -9.47
C ARG A 26 -4.69 3.22 -8.47
N TYR A 27 -3.53 3.64 -8.02
CA TYR A 27 -2.79 2.91 -6.98
C TYR A 27 -3.64 2.71 -5.74
N ARG A 28 -4.27 3.77 -5.22
CA ARG A 28 -5.13 3.69 -4.04
C ARG A 28 -6.34 2.76 -4.26
N GLN A 29 -7.00 2.82 -5.42
CA GLN A 29 -8.11 1.93 -5.74
C GLN A 29 -7.67 0.46 -5.78
N ILE A 30 -6.60 0.15 -6.50
CA ILE A 30 -6.11 -1.23 -6.63
C ILE A 30 -5.65 -1.76 -5.27
N SER A 31 -4.98 -0.92 -4.46
CA SER A 31 -4.56 -1.27 -3.10
C SER A 31 -5.74 -1.55 -2.17
N LEU A 32 -6.84 -0.80 -2.28
CA LEU A 32 -8.08 -1.07 -1.54
C LEU A 32 -8.69 -2.42 -1.94
N TRP A 33 -8.79 -2.70 -3.24
CA TRP A 33 -9.31 -3.98 -3.74
C TRP A 33 -8.43 -5.16 -3.33
N LEU A 34 -7.11 -4.98 -3.34
CA LEU A 34 -6.16 -6.00 -2.89
C LEU A 34 -6.33 -6.28 -1.40
N THR A 35 -6.44 -5.25 -0.57
CA THR A 35 -6.67 -5.40 0.88
C THR A 35 -8.02 -6.07 1.16
N ALA A 36 -9.08 -5.65 0.48
CA ALA A 36 -10.40 -6.27 0.62
C ALA A 36 -10.41 -7.74 0.17
N GLY A 37 -9.77 -8.06 -0.96
CA GLY A 37 -9.61 -9.42 -1.45
C GLY A 37 -8.81 -10.30 -0.49
N LEU A 38 -7.75 -9.77 0.11
CA LEU A 38 -6.94 -10.49 1.08
C LEU A 38 -7.72 -10.78 2.38
N VAL A 39 -8.46 -9.79 2.88
CA VAL A 39 -9.38 -9.98 4.03
C VAL A 39 -10.40 -11.07 3.74
N LEU A 40 -11.04 -11.01 2.58
CA LEU A 40 -12.02 -12.01 2.17
C LEU A 40 -11.40 -13.41 2.05
N ALA A 41 -10.22 -13.51 1.44
CA ALA A 41 -9.50 -14.79 1.28
C ALA A 41 -9.16 -15.43 2.63
N ILE A 42 -8.69 -14.64 3.60
CA ILE A 42 -8.38 -15.15 4.95
C ILE A 42 -9.66 -15.57 5.68
N LEU A 43 -10.74 -14.79 5.59
CA LEU A 43 -12.01 -15.15 6.20
C LEU A 43 -12.58 -16.45 5.61
N LEU A 44 -12.49 -16.63 4.29
CA LEU A 44 -12.90 -17.86 3.62
C LEU A 44 -12.00 -19.06 4.04
N ALA A 45 -10.69 -18.87 4.09
CA ALA A 45 -9.75 -19.90 4.55
C ALA A 45 -10.05 -20.33 5.99
N CYS A 46 -10.32 -19.36 6.88
CA CYS A 46 -10.73 -19.65 8.26
C CYS A 46 -12.06 -20.41 8.33
N ARG A 47 -13.04 -20.06 7.49
CA ARG A 47 -14.32 -20.77 7.44
C ARG A 47 -14.16 -22.22 7.00
N ILE A 48 -13.23 -22.51 6.10
CA ILE A 48 -12.99 -23.87 5.58
C ILE A 48 -12.16 -24.70 6.56
N SER A 49 -11.17 -24.06 7.21
CA SER A 49 -10.19 -24.77 8.06
C SER A 49 -10.68 -25.04 9.48
N VAL A 50 -11.73 -24.38 9.95
CA VAL A 50 -12.10 -24.41 11.37
C VAL A 50 -13.55 -24.74 11.59
N GLN A 51 -13.74 -25.91 12.15
CA GLN A 51 -15.00 -26.43 12.70
C GLN A 51 -15.27 -25.96 14.17
N CYS A 52 -14.57 -24.90 14.65
CA CYS A 52 -14.65 -24.46 16.04
C CYS A 52 -15.07 -23.00 16.15
N ASP A 53 -16.12 -22.75 16.94
CA ASP A 53 -16.78 -21.44 17.12
C ASP A 53 -15.91 -20.35 17.80
N ASN A 54 -14.82 -20.72 18.48
CA ASN A 54 -14.01 -19.78 19.27
C ASN A 54 -12.87 -19.09 18.50
N ILE A 55 -12.56 -19.50 17.27
CA ILE A 55 -11.42 -18.97 16.51
C ILE A 55 -11.74 -17.65 15.80
N ILE A 56 -13.02 -17.34 15.61
CA ILE A 56 -13.43 -16.07 14.96
C ILE A 56 -12.90 -14.86 15.75
N GLY A 57 -12.95 -14.88 17.07
CA GLY A 57 -12.41 -13.79 17.91
C GLY A 57 -10.89 -13.65 17.81
N GLN A 58 -10.16 -14.75 17.80
CA GLN A 58 -8.69 -14.76 17.71
C GLN A 58 -8.15 -14.33 16.32
N VAL A 59 -8.94 -14.50 15.26
CA VAL A 59 -8.54 -14.12 13.89
C VAL A 59 -9.00 -12.73 13.51
N VAL A 60 -10.16 -12.29 13.99
CA VAL A 60 -10.75 -11.00 13.60
C VAL A 60 -9.90 -9.82 14.06
N THR A 61 -9.38 -9.85 15.29
CA THR A 61 -8.54 -8.76 15.82
C THR A 61 -7.24 -8.59 15.02
N PRO A 62 -6.41 -9.64 14.79
CA PRO A 62 -5.23 -9.53 13.95
C PRO A 62 -5.55 -9.11 12.52
N LEU A 63 -6.66 -9.57 11.98
CA LEU A 63 -7.10 -9.24 10.64
C LEU A 63 -7.44 -7.75 10.51
N CYS A 64 -8.19 -7.19 11.47
CA CYS A 64 -8.53 -5.78 11.52
C CYS A 64 -7.29 -4.89 11.66
N VAL A 65 -6.38 -5.23 12.57
CA VAL A 65 -5.14 -4.48 12.78
C VAL A 65 -4.30 -4.49 11.49
N SER A 66 -4.13 -5.65 10.86
CA SER A 66 -3.35 -5.80 9.63
C SER A 66 -3.98 -5.04 8.45
N ALA A 67 -5.31 -5.07 8.33
CA ALA A 67 -6.04 -4.35 7.28
C ALA A 67 -5.94 -2.82 7.47
N ILE A 68 -6.16 -2.33 8.70
CA ILE A 68 -6.04 -0.90 9.02
C ILE A 68 -4.61 -0.41 8.78
N PHE A 69 -3.61 -1.14 9.25
CA PHE A 69 -2.20 -0.83 9.02
C PHE A 69 -1.89 -0.74 7.52
N SER A 70 -2.33 -1.73 6.74
CA SER A 70 -2.13 -1.78 5.30
C SER A 70 -2.78 -0.57 4.59
N LEU A 71 -4.01 -0.22 4.96
CA LEU A 71 -4.73 0.92 4.41
C LEU A 71 -4.05 2.25 4.71
N VAL A 72 -3.63 2.46 5.97
CA VAL A 72 -2.93 3.67 6.40
C VAL A 72 -1.60 3.81 5.66
N CYS A 73 -0.77 2.76 5.64
CA CYS A 73 0.51 2.77 4.95
C CYS A 73 0.37 3.02 3.45
N ASN A 74 -0.58 2.36 2.79
CA ASN A 74 -0.78 2.51 1.36
C ASN A 74 -1.33 3.90 0.99
N THR A 75 -2.19 4.47 1.83
CA THR A 75 -2.70 5.85 1.64
C THR A 75 -1.58 6.87 1.81
N ALA A 76 -0.79 6.74 2.88
CA ALA A 76 0.36 7.60 3.14
C ALA A 76 1.41 7.48 2.03
N TYR A 77 1.71 6.26 1.58
CA TYR A 77 2.63 6.01 0.49
C TYR A 77 2.20 6.68 -0.81
N GLY A 78 0.93 6.53 -1.20
CA GLY A 78 0.38 7.17 -2.40
C GLY A 78 0.40 8.71 -2.33
N ALA A 79 0.14 9.29 -1.16
CA ALA A 79 0.21 10.74 -0.94
C ALA A 79 1.65 11.27 -1.03
N CYS A 80 2.59 10.61 -0.36
CA CYS A 80 4.01 10.97 -0.41
C CYS A 80 4.58 10.81 -1.83
N TRP A 81 4.24 9.72 -2.53
CA TRP A 81 4.64 9.52 -3.91
C TRP A 81 4.17 10.68 -4.82
N LEU A 82 2.91 11.09 -4.68
CA LEU A 82 2.37 12.21 -5.46
C LEU A 82 3.12 13.52 -5.18
N ALA A 83 3.51 13.77 -3.94
CA ALA A 83 4.28 14.95 -3.56
C ALA A 83 5.66 14.94 -4.20
N VAL A 84 6.39 13.82 -4.13
CA VAL A 84 7.73 13.66 -4.71
C VAL A 84 7.71 13.68 -6.24
N ALA A 85 6.72 13.03 -6.87
CA ALA A 85 6.56 13.02 -8.32
C ALA A 85 6.33 14.43 -8.90
N LYS A 86 5.72 15.32 -8.11
CA LYS A 86 5.51 16.72 -8.52
C LYS A 86 6.73 17.63 -8.29
N SER A 87 7.47 17.41 -7.21
CA SER A 87 8.58 18.28 -6.80
C SER A 87 9.92 17.88 -7.40
N SER A 88 10.20 16.58 -7.51
CA SER A 88 11.52 16.10 -7.91
C SER A 88 11.45 14.70 -8.53
N PRO A 89 11.07 14.57 -9.80
CA PRO A 89 10.91 13.26 -10.46
C PRO A 89 12.22 12.46 -10.53
N SER A 90 13.39 13.11 -10.55
CA SER A 90 14.69 12.45 -10.53
C SER A 90 15.02 11.70 -9.23
N ASN A 91 14.34 12.05 -8.12
CA ASN A 91 14.56 11.44 -6.81
C ASN A 91 13.58 10.30 -6.47
N LEU A 92 12.75 9.87 -7.42
CA LEU A 92 11.76 8.80 -7.20
C LEU A 92 12.39 7.49 -6.73
N ALA A 93 13.54 7.10 -7.26
CA ALA A 93 14.25 5.89 -6.84
C ALA A 93 14.67 5.95 -5.36
N LYS A 94 15.20 7.09 -4.91
CA LYS A 94 15.55 7.32 -3.50
C LYS A 94 14.31 7.32 -2.60
N PHE A 95 13.20 7.87 -3.10
CA PHE A 95 11.92 7.84 -2.41
C PHE A 95 11.42 6.41 -2.17
N TYR A 96 11.49 5.52 -3.19
CA TYR A 96 11.06 4.13 -3.04
C TYR A 96 11.84 3.40 -1.95
N LEU A 97 13.16 3.61 -1.91
CA LEU A 97 14.02 3.02 -0.87
C LEU A 97 13.64 3.54 0.52
N ALA A 98 13.54 4.86 0.69
CA ALA A 98 13.19 5.48 1.96
C ALA A 98 11.79 5.08 2.45
N ALA A 99 10.81 5.04 1.56
CA ALA A 99 9.44 4.66 1.88
C ALA A 99 9.31 3.18 2.25
N SER A 100 10.10 2.29 1.61
CA SER A 100 10.16 0.88 1.97
C SER A 100 10.73 0.66 3.36
N VAL A 101 11.83 1.36 3.70
CA VAL A 101 12.42 1.32 5.05
C VAL A 101 11.45 1.86 6.10
N LEU A 102 10.78 2.99 5.81
CA LEU A 102 9.79 3.57 6.72
C LEU A 102 8.61 2.62 6.96
N LYS A 103 8.12 1.96 5.91
CA LYS A 103 7.06 0.95 6.00
C LYS A 103 7.47 -0.25 6.86
N MET A 104 8.73 -0.69 6.71
CA MET A 104 9.29 -1.78 7.52
C MET A 104 9.40 -1.38 9.00
N MET A 105 9.87 -0.17 9.30
CA MET A 105 9.94 0.35 10.67
C MET A 105 8.54 0.48 11.29
N ALA A 106 7.58 1.00 10.54
CA ALA A 106 6.19 1.09 11.01
C ALA A 106 5.58 -0.29 11.29
N ALA A 107 5.85 -1.28 10.45
CA ALA A 107 5.42 -2.66 10.67
C ALA A 107 6.04 -3.26 11.94
N ALA A 108 7.33 -3.04 12.16
CA ALA A 108 8.03 -3.48 13.36
C ALA A 108 7.45 -2.83 14.64
N LEU A 109 7.08 -1.54 14.59
CA LEU A 109 6.43 -0.86 15.69
C LEU A 109 5.06 -1.44 16.01
N VAL A 110 4.21 -1.66 15.01
CA VAL A 110 2.88 -2.25 15.20
C VAL A 110 3.01 -3.66 15.78
N PHE A 111 3.96 -4.45 15.26
CA PHE A 111 4.24 -5.78 15.79
C PHE A 111 4.69 -5.74 17.25
N LEU A 112 5.62 -4.83 17.59
CA LEU A 112 6.10 -4.66 18.96
C LEU A 112 4.96 -4.29 19.92
N VAL A 113 4.13 -3.31 19.55
CA VAL A 113 2.98 -2.88 20.35
C VAL A 113 2.01 -4.05 20.57
N TYR A 114 1.73 -4.83 19.53
CA TYR A 114 0.85 -5.98 19.66
C TYR A 114 1.40 -7.06 20.62
N VAL A 115 2.68 -7.38 20.51
CA VAL A 115 3.36 -8.35 21.39
C VAL A 115 3.36 -7.92 22.85
N LEU A 116 3.41 -6.60 23.11
CA LEU A 116 3.37 -6.05 24.48
C LEU A 116 1.96 -6.04 25.08
N LEU A 117 0.91 -5.99 24.24
CA LEU A 117 -0.48 -5.84 24.70
C LEU A 117 -1.25 -7.16 24.73
N CYS A 118 -0.82 -8.18 23.98
CA CYS A 118 -1.57 -9.42 23.83
C CYS A 118 -0.88 -10.62 24.49
N ASP A 119 -1.69 -11.63 24.84
CA ASP A 119 -1.23 -12.87 25.45
C ASP A 119 -0.42 -13.72 24.46
N LYS A 120 0.50 -14.52 25.01
CA LYS A 120 1.45 -15.34 24.22
C LYS A 120 0.78 -16.34 23.26
N SER A 121 -0.44 -16.80 23.57
CA SER A 121 -1.21 -17.72 22.73
C SER A 121 -1.63 -17.10 21.37
N ASP A 122 -1.89 -15.78 21.36
CA ASP A 122 -2.45 -15.11 20.19
C ASP A 122 -1.38 -14.50 19.27
N ILE A 123 -0.12 -14.43 19.76
CA ILE A 123 1.01 -13.84 19.02
C ILE A 123 1.30 -14.61 17.74
N VAL A 124 1.24 -15.93 17.74
CA VAL A 124 1.58 -16.75 16.56
C VAL A 124 0.57 -16.53 15.43
N GLY A 125 -0.72 -16.52 15.76
CA GLY A 125 -1.80 -16.26 14.78
C GLY A 125 -1.70 -14.85 14.22
N PHE A 126 -1.49 -13.85 15.08
CA PHE A 126 -1.27 -12.48 14.65
C PHE A 126 -0.06 -12.36 13.71
N THR A 127 1.09 -12.93 14.11
CA THR A 127 2.31 -12.87 13.34
C THR A 127 2.12 -13.44 11.93
N ALA A 128 1.47 -14.59 11.82
CA ALA A 128 1.24 -15.22 10.52
C ALA A 128 0.36 -14.34 9.60
N ILE A 129 -0.77 -13.84 10.12
CA ILE A 129 -1.69 -12.99 9.36
C ILE A 129 -1.02 -11.66 8.99
N PHE A 130 -0.36 -11.01 9.95
CA PHE A 130 0.29 -9.72 9.75
C PHE A 130 1.44 -9.81 8.73
N MET A 131 2.28 -10.85 8.83
CA MET A 131 3.35 -11.12 7.87
C MET A 131 2.81 -11.39 6.47
N LEU A 132 1.73 -12.15 6.34
CA LEU A 132 1.09 -12.39 5.05
C LEU A 132 0.64 -11.08 4.40
N PHE A 133 -0.07 -10.23 5.16
CA PHE A 133 -0.48 -8.90 4.67
C PHE A 133 0.70 -8.04 4.27
N TYR A 134 1.74 -8.03 5.09
CA TYR A 134 2.94 -7.23 4.85
C TYR A 134 3.65 -7.66 3.56
N VAL A 135 3.91 -8.97 3.40
CA VAL A 135 4.60 -9.51 2.22
C VAL A 135 3.78 -9.27 0.94
N VAL A 136 2.48 -9.58 0.96
CA VAL A 136 1.60 -9.36 -0.21
C VAL A 136 1.58 -7.89 -0.63
N THR A 137 1.45 -6.99 0.35
CA THR A 137 1.44 -5.55 0.06
C THR A 137 2.80 -5.06 -0.45
N LEU A 138 3.90 -5.55 0.12
CA LEU A 138 5.26 -5.21 -0.31
C LEU A 138 5.52 -5.65 -1.76
N VAL A 139 5.17 -6.88 -2.09
CA VAL A 139 5.30 -7.43 -3.46
C VAL A 139 4.44 -6.62 -4.44
N PHE A 140 3.22 -6.28 -4.05
CA PHE A 140 2.35 -5.44 -4.87
C PHE A 140 2.96 -4.06 -5.14
N ASP A 141 3.47 -3.39 -4.12
CA ASP A 141 4.13 -2.08 -4.25
C ASP A 141 5.33 -2.17 -5.21
N CYS A 142 6.20 -3.17 -5.03
CA CYS A 142 7.35 -3.39 -5.91
C CYS A 142 6.93 -3.57 -7.38
N ILE A 143 5.97 -4.44 -7.65
CA ILE A 143 5.51 -4.72 -9.02
C ILE A 143 4.86 -3.47 -9.63
N TYR A 144 4.03 -2.78 -8.86
CA TYR A 144 3.30 -1.61 -9.35
C TYR A 144 4.24 -0.49 -9.76
N PHE A 145 5.23 -0.17 -8.92
CA PHE A 145 6.16 0.93 -9.18
C PHE A 145 7.19 0.60 -10.26
N VAL A 146 7.69 -0.63 -10.32
CA VAL A 146 8.55 -1.08 -11.43
C VAL A 146 7.83 -0.95 -12.78
N ARG A 147 6.55 -1.28 -12.85
CA ARG A 147 5.75 -1.10 -14.07
C ARG A 147 5.57 0.35 -14.47
N ILE A 148 5.38 1.24 -13.51
CA ILE A 148 5.24 2.69 -13.78
C ILE A 148 6.56 3.25 -14.30
N GLU A 149 7.67 2.92 -13.65
CA GLU A 149 8.99 3.41 -14.07
C GLU A 149 9.36 2.93 -15.48
N LYS A 150 9.09 1.65 -15.79
CA LYS A 150 9.31 1.10 -17.13
C LYS A 150 8.47 1.83 -18.18
N LYS A 151 7.23 2.18 -17.87
CA LYS A 151 6.36 2.91 -18.79
C LYS A 151 6.84 4.35 -19.00
N SER A 152 7.36 5.00 -17.95
CA SER A 152 7.89 6.38 -18.02
C SER A 152 9.20 6.47 -18.81
N ARG A 153 10.00 5.39 -18.89
CA ARG A 153 11.24 5.36 -19.69
C ARG A 153 11.02 5.05 -21.17
N LEU A 154 9.85 4.54 -21.53
CA LEU A 154 9.49 4.16 -22.90
C LEU A 154 8.63 5.22 -23.62
N SER A 155 8.23 6.26 -22.94
CA SER A 155 7.50 7.43 -23.46
C SER A 155 8.41 8.64 -23.59
#